data_14d5e0dfe4d5729e3bb49f9d4733d26f
#
_entry.id   14d5e0dfe4d5729e3bb49f9d4733d26f
#
_cell.length_a   1.000
_cell.length_b   1.000
_cell.length_c   1.000
_cell.angle_alpha   90.00
_cell.angle_beta   90.00
_cell.angle_gamma   90.00
#
_symmetry.space_group_name_H-M   'P 1'
#
loop_
_entity.id
_entity.type
_entity.pdbx_description
1 polymer ?
#
loop_
_entity_poly.entity_id
_entity_poly.type
_entity_poly.pdbx_seq_one_letter_code
_entity_poly.pdbx_strand_id
1 'polypeptide(L)'
;MANAKHNKKRFKGIITILILIVLVATSVVMIEKEPKAPRSGQVNQPEINQNGEPLGELLMTMIDVGQADSFLFEQNGKVAVVDCGTRSTGKDVVSYLKGKGITRIDYLIGTHPHEDHMGGMYAVLTSFDIGTVIIPKVTKSEITTNWYTKLMGELSSGKYDVQYSEVGHEYTLGQAKMKIIGPITEPDDENLNNYSIVMKVSFGDMDVIMTGDAEEQVEKEILQSGADLDAEMLKVGHHGSQTSTSDAFLDEIDPDYALISAKVGNKYDHPMPATMAKLEARNIEVYRTDEQGNVVITITAKEITFNCTPGDYQSGTQLAESSKKGG
;
A
#
# COMPACT_ATOMS: atom_id res chain seq x y z
N MET A 1 34.90 49.83 46.41
CA MET A 1 34.37 48.49 46.82
C MET A 1 32.91 48.21 46.37
N ALA A 2 32.34 48.99 45.42
CA ALA A 2 30.93 48.83 44.97
C ALA A 2 30.74 47.95 43.73
N ASN A 3 31.80 47.69 42.93
CA ASN A 3 31.68 46.96 41.66
C ASN A 3 31.70 45.40 41.74
N ALA A 4 32.14 44.85 42.90
CA ALA A 4 32.24 43.35 43.04
C ALA A 4 30.90 42.68 43.40
N LYS A 5 29.95 43.40 43.99
CA LYS A 5 28.65 42.82 44.38
C LYS A 5 27.64 42.75 43.22
N HIS A 6 27.77 43.57 42.19
CA HIS A 6 26.84 43.58 41.06
C HIS A 6 27.09 42.41 40.06
N ASN A 7 28.39 42.01 39.92
CA ASN A 7 28.71 40.88 39.03
C ASN A 7 28.33 39.50 39.61
N LYS A 8 28.28 39.34 40.95
CA LYS A 8 27.86 38.06 41.55
C LYS A 8 26.35 37.78 41.36
N LYS A 9 25.50 38.83 41.31
CA LYS A 9 24.05 38.62 41.06
C LYS A 9 23.75 38.33 39.62
N ARG A 10 24.46 38.92 38.65
CA ARG A 10 24.31 38.58 37.22
C ARG A 10 24.78 37.18 36.92
N PHE A 11 25.86 36.69 37.52
CA PHE A 11 26.37 35.33 37.30
C PHE A 11 25.41 34.25 37.84
N LYS A 12 24.80 34.49 39.01
CA LYS A 12 23.80 33.55 39.56
C LYS A 12 22.52 33.52 38.72
N GLY A 13 22.05 34.63 38.13
CA GLY A 13 20.90 34.69 37.25
C GLY A 13 21.13 33.93 35.93
N ILE A 14 22.32 34.05 35.35
CA ILE A 14 22.70 33.37 34.10
C ILE A 14 22.80 31.84 34.31
N ILE A 15 23.38 31.39 35.43
CA ILE A 15 23.48 29.97 35.77
C ILE A 15 22.09 29.36 36.04
N THR A 16 21.18 30.09 36.67
CA THR A 16 19.82 29.64 36.94
C THR A 16 19.01 29.54 35.63
N ILE A 17 19.18 30.46 34.70
CA ILE A 17 18.53 30.41 33.38
C ILE A 17 19.11 29.28 32.53
N LEU A 18 20.43 29.05 32.55
CA LEU A 18 21.04 27.91 31.85
C LEU A 18 20.61 26.57 32.40
N ILE A 19 20.46 26.42 33.71
CA ILE A 19 19.95 25.18 34.33
C ILE A 19 18.46 24.98 33.98
N LEU A 20 17.64 26.05 33.89
CA LEU A 20 16.24 25.93 33.45
C LEU A 20 16.12 25.54 31.96
N ILE A 21 17.00 26.07 31.11
CA ILE A 21 17.04 25.72 29.67
C ILE A 21 17.49 24.26 29.49
N VAL A 22 18.46 23.78 30.26
CA VAL A 22 18.90 22.38 30.21
C VAL A 22 17.82 21.45 30.74
N LEU A 23 17.08 21.83 31.80
CA LEU A 23 15.96 21.04 32.33
C LEU A 23 14.72 21.03 31.40
N VAL A 24 14.50 22.07 30.60
CA VAL A 24 13.45 22.09 29.58
C VAL A 24 13.88 21.32 28.32
N ALA A 25 15.20 21.31 27.98
CA ALA A 25 15.71 20.54 26.84
C ALA A 25 15.80 19.01 27.12
N THR A 26 15.83 18.58 28.40
CA THR A 26 15.86 17.16 28.76
C THR A 26 14.45 16.59 29.04
N SER A 27 13.41 17.41 29.00
CA SER A 27 12.03 16.95 29.03
C SER A 27 11.38 16.90 27.64
N VAL A 28 12.14 16.60 26.58
CA VAL A 28 11.58 15.84 25.46
C VAL A 28 11.28 14.46 26.02
N VAL A 29 10.12 14.32 26.63
CA VAL A 29 9.53 13.03 26.90
C VAL A 29 9.52 12.32 25.57
N MET A 30 10.41 11.35 25.40
CA MET A 30 10.16 10.29 24.46
C MET A 30 8.84 9.68 24.94
N ILE A 31 7.75 10.06 24.28
CA ILE A 31 6.52 9.28 24.33
C ILE A 31 6.94 8.00 23.64
N GLU A 32 7.51 7.04 24.40
CA GLU A 32 7.50 5.67 23.96
C GLU A 32 6.03 5.35 23.71
N LYS A 33 5.69 5.24 22.43
CA LYS A 33 4.39 4.70 22.03
C LYS A 33 4.32 3.34 22.71
N GLU A 34 3.40 3.17 23.65
CA GLU A 34 3.18 1.84 24.24
C GLU A 34 2.97 0.88 23.06
N PRO A 35 3.61 -0.31 23.08
CA PRO A 35 3.37 -1.29 22.03
C PRO A 35 1.86 -1.51 21.95
N LYS A 36 1.28 -1.32 20.76
CA LYS A 36 -0.12 -1.65 20.52
C LYS A 36 -0.35 -3.05 21.06
N ALA A 37 -1.26 -3.20 22.01
CA ALA A 37 -1.71 -4.52 22.40
C ALA A 37 -2.23 -5.21 21.13
N PRO A 38 -1.85 -6.48 20.87
CA PRO A 38 -2.39 -7.17 19.71
C PRO A 38 -3.91 -7.09 19.76
N ARG A 39 -4.53 -6.61 18.69
CA ARG A 39 -5.99 -6.49 18.57
C ARG A 39 -6.64 -7.88 18.45
N SER A 40 -6.17 -8.85 19.25
CA SER A 40 -6.73 -10.21 19.29
C SER A 40 -8.02 -10.22 20.07
N GLY A 41 -9.12 -10.23 19.36
CA GLY A 41 -10.46 -10.45 19.91
C GLY A 41 -10.63 -11.91 20.36
N GLN A 42 -11.32 -12.11 21.46
CA GLN A 42 -11.74 -13.43 21.92
C GLN A 42 -12.62 -14.10 20.86
N VAL A 43 -12.21 -15.32 20.45
CA VAL A 43 -12.98 -16.21 19.60
C VAL A 43 -14.30 -16.53 20.29
N ASN A 44 -15.48 -16.33 19.62
CA ASN A 44 -16.58 -17.29 19.81
C ASN A 44 -17.97 -16.92 19.27
N GLN A 45 -18.12 -15.96 18.38
CA GLN A 45 -19.33 -15.96 17.52
C GLN A 45 -18.98 -15.40 16.15
N PRO A 46 -19.51 -15.95 15.04
CA PRO A 46 -19.31 -15.33 13.74
C PRO A 46 -19.87 -13.91 13.82
N GLU A 47 -19.03 -12.95 13.43
CA GLU A 47 -19.52 -11.58 13.33
C GLU A 47 -20.58 -11.51 12.24
N ILE A 48 -21.63 -10.80 12.52
CA ILE A 48 -22.77 -10.67 11.62
C ILE A 48 -22.78 -9.24 11.04
N ASN A 49 -23.13 -9.14 9.77
CA ASN A 49 -23.40 -7.88 9.12
C ASN A 49 -24.70 -7.24 9.66
N GLN A 50 -25.02 -6.04 9.19
CA GLN A 50 -26.24 -5.33 9.56
C GLN A 50 -27.55 -6.12 9.28
N ASN A 51 -27.48 -7.13 8.43
CA ASN A 51 -28.60 -8.01 8.06
C ASN A 51 -28.64 -9.30 8.90
N GLY A 52 -27.70 -9.52 9.83
CA GLY A 52 -27.63 -10.72 10.66
C GLY A 52 -26.92 -11.90 9.98
N GLU A 53 -26.23 -11.71 8.87
CA GLU A 53 -25.49 -12.77 8.16
C GLU A 53 -24.02 -12.78 8.61
N PRO A 54 -23.36 -13.96 8.68
CA PRO A 54 -21.92 -14.04 8.97
C PRO A 54 -21.10 -13.24 7.95
N LEU A 55 -20.12 -12.46 8.43
CA LEU A 55 -19.20 -11.69 7.57
C LEU A 55 -18.30 -12.60 6.72
N GLY A 56 -17.97 -13.80 7.19
CA GLY A 56 -17.05 -14.69 6.49
C GLY A 56 -15.60 -14.13 6.49
N GLU A 57 -14.90 -14.31 5.39
CA GLU A 57 -13.51 -13.91 5.22
C GLU A 57 -13.34 -13.13 3.92
N LEU A 58 -12.49 -12.11 3.93
CA LEU A 58 -11.91 -11.49 2.75
C LEU A 58 -10.55 -12.14 2.50
N LEU A 59 -10.39 -12.83 1.38
CA LEU A 59 -9.09 -13.35 0.96
C LEU A 59 -8.41 -12.34 0.06
N MET A 60 -7.19 -11.98 0.42
CA MET A 60 -6.32 -11.14 -0.41
C MET A 60 -5.09 -11.97 -0.81
N THR A 61 -4.65 -11.87 -2.05
CA THR A 61 -3.38 -12.47 -2.48
C THR A 61 -2.52 -11.43 -3.17
N MET A 62 -1.31 -11.24 -2.67
CA MET A 62 -0.24 -10.57 -3.41
C MET A 62 0.42 -11.61 -4.30
N ILE A 63 0.22 -11.50 -5.61
CA ILE A 63 0.71 -12.47 -6.60
C ILE A 63 2.14 -12.11 -6.98
N ASP A 64 3.07 -13.05 -6.91
CA ASP A 64 4.43 -12.87 -7.37
C ASP A 64 4.47 -12.76 -8.90
N VAL A 65 4.65 -11.56 -9.36
CA VAL A 65 4.82 -11.19 -10.79
C VAL A 65 6.18 -10.53 -11.04
N GLY A 66 7.11 -10.70 -10.09
CA GLY A 66 8.43 -10.08 -10.11
C GLY A 66 8.39 -8.61 -9.69
N GLN A 67 9.15 -7.74 -10.38
CA GLN A 67 9.16 -6.30 -10.13
C GLN A 67 7.93 -5.65 -10.77
N ALA A 68 6.77 -5.89 -10.17
CA ALA A 68 5.46 -5.48 -10.69
C ALA A 68 4.37 -5.76 -9.63
N ASP A 69 3.21 -5.16 -9.75
CA ASP A 69 2.08 -5.37 -8.86
C ASP A 69 0.98 -6.25 -9.48
N SER A 70 0.44 -7.16 -8.67
CA SER A 70 -0.84 -7.83 -8.96
C SER A 70 -1.45 -8.35 -7.67
N PHE A 71 -2.66 -7.91 -7.36
CA PHE A 71 -3.39 -8.29 -6.16
C PHE A 71 -4.76 -8.86 -6.50
N LEU A 72 -5.11 -9.96 -5.87
CA LEU A 72 -6.41 -10.59 -5.97
C LEU A 72 -7.16 -10.42 -4.65
N PHE A 73 -8.42 -10.02 -4.72
CA PHE A 73 -9.35 -9.97 -3.60
C PHE A 73 -10.56 -10.87 -3.90
N GLU A 74 -10.91 -11.73 -2.95
CA GLU A 74 -12.04 -12.66 -3.06
C GLU A 74 -12.93 -12.56 -1.82
N GLN A 75 -14.22 -12.26 -2.00
CA GLN A 75 -15.17 -12.21 -0.89
C GLN A 75 -16.56 -12.66 -1.35
N ASN A 76 -17.11 -13.69 -0.71
CA ASN A 76 -18.45 -14.24 -1.03
C ASN A 76 -18.67 -14.48 -2.53
N GLY A 77 -17.70 -15.09 -3.21
CA GLY A 77 -17.76 -15.40 -4.64
C GLY A 77 -17.61 -14.18 -5.56
N LYS A 78 -17.32 -13.00 -5.00
CA LYS A 78 -16.95 -11.78 -5.73
C LYS A 78 -15.44 -11.67 -5.83
N VAL A 79 -14.96 -11.17 -6.96
CA VAL A 79 -13.54 -11.09 -7.30
C VAL A 79 -13.17 -9.69 -7.75
N ALA A 80 -12.12 -9.14 -7.16
CA ALA A 80 -11.46 -7.96 -7.68
C ALA A 80 -9.97 -8.24 -7.93
N VAL A 81 -9.44 -7.69 -9.01
CA VAL A 81 -8.01 -7.76 -9.34
C VAL A 81 -7.50 -6.32 -9.46
N VAL A 82 -6.43 -6.03 -8.72
CA VAL A 82 -5.75 -4.73 -8.73
C VAL A 82 -4.38 -4.92 -9.33
N ASP A 83 -4.14 -4.29 -10.45
CA ASP A 83 -2.97 -4.45 -11.30
C ASP A 83 -2.75 -5.89 -11.81
N CYS A 84 -2.02 -6.03 -12.88
CA CYS A 84 -1.88 -7.31 -13.58
C CYS A 84 -0.43 -7.64 -13.97
N GLY A 85 0.53 -7.00 -13.32
CA GLY A 85 1.94 -7.16 -13.66
C GLY A 85 2.30 -6.58 -15.03
N THR A 86 3.44 -7.02 -15.55
CA THR A 86 3.97 -6.62 -16.84
C THR A 86 3.25 -7.36 -17.99
N ARG A 87 3.48 -6.92 -19.25
CA ARG A 87 3.03 -7.66 -20.44
C ARG A 87 3.50 -9.12 -20.46
N SER A 88 4.71 -9.37 -19.97
CA SER A 88 5.28 -10.72 -19.94
C SER A 88 4.67 -11.60 -18.84
N THR A 89 4.31 -11.02 -17.71
CA THR A 89 3.76 -11.74 -16.55
C THR A 89 2.22 -11.78 -16.50
N GLY A 90 1.54 -11.01 -17.35
CA GLY A 90 0.08 -11.04 -17.40
C GLY A 90 -0.52 -12.42 -17.69
N LYS A 91 0.20 -13.29 -18.45
CA LYS A 91 -0.20 -14.70 -18.64
C LYS A 91 -0.08 -15.53 -17.36
N ASP A 92 0.87 -15.20 -16.49
CA ASP A 92 1.08 -15.89 -15.22
C ASP A 92 -0.05 -15.52 -14.25
N VAL A 93 -0.47 -14.23 -14.23
CA VAL A 93 -1.68 -13.78 -13.53
C VAL A 93 -2.91 -14.55 -14.03
N VAL A 94 -3.12 -14.62 -15.36
CA VAL A 94 -4.23 -15.40 -15.94
C VAL A 94 -4.19 -16.85 -15.51
N SER A 95 -2.99 -17.47 -15.51
CA SER A 95 -2.82 -18.87 -15.10
C SER A 95 -3.13 -19.07 -13.62
N TYR A 96 -2.68 -18.14 -12.76
CA TYR A 96 -2.96 -18.16 -11.33
C TYR A 96 -4.46 -18.07 -11.05
N LEU A 97 -5.15 -17.10 -11.64
CA LEU A 97 -6.59 -16.90 -11.48
C LEU A 97 -7.40 -18.12 -11.97
N LYS A 98 -7.05 -18.67 -13.14
CA LYS A 98 -7.67 -19.90 -13.66
C LYS A 98 -7.41 -21.11 -12.77
N GLY A 99 -6.21 -21.21 -12.20
CA GLY A 99 -5.85 -22.27 -11.24
C GLY A 99 -6.71 -22.23 -9.98
N LYS A 100 -7.19 -21.05 -9.58
CA LYS A 100 -8.16 -20.87 -8.50
C LYS A 100 -9.63 -21.12 -8.93
N GLY A 101 -9.88 -21.43 -10.19
CA GLY A 101 -11.23 -21.65 -10.72
C GLY A 101 -12.00 -20.35 -11.01
N ILE A 102 -11.33 -19.20 -10.98
CA ILE A 102 -11.97 -17.92 -11.29
C ILE A 102 -12.34 -17.89 -12.77
N THR A 103 -13.58 -17.53 -13.06
CA THR A 103 -14.11 -17.37 -14.43
C THR A 103 -14.61 -15.96 -14.70
N ARG A 104 -14.93 -15.20 -13.63
CA ARG A 104 -15.39 -13.84 -13.67
C ARG A 104 -14.61 -12.97 -12.69
N ILE A 105 -14.30 -11.74 -13.09
CA ILE A 105 -13.73 -10.68 -12.28
C ILE A 105 -14.78 -9.57 -12.20
N ASP A 106 -15.29 -9.28 -11.01
CA ASP A 106 -16.31 -8.24 -10.82
C ASP A 106 -15.70 -6.83 -10.98
N TYR A 107 -14.48 -6.63 -10.49
CA TYR A 107 -13.72 -5.39 -10.64
C TYR A 107 -12.30 -5.65 -11.10
N LEU A 108 -11.91 -5.08 -12.24
CA LEU A 108 -10.53 -5.05 -12.71
C LEU A 108 -10.00 -3.63 -12.60
N ILE A 109 -9.05 -3.41 -11.71
CA ILE A 109 -8.55 -2.08 -11.35
C ILE A 109 -7.11 -1.95 -11.85
N GLY A 110 -6.82 -0.93 -12.68
CA GLY A 110 -5.46 -0.55 -13.03
C GLY A 110 -5.11 0.74 -12.31
N THR A 111 -4.10 0.71 -11.45
CA THR A 111 -3.79 1.85 -10.58
C THR A 111 -3.24 3.03 -11.34
N HIS A 112 -2.28 2.81 -12.25
CA HIS A 112 -1.67 3.86 -13.05
C HIS A 112 -1.02 3.27 -14.33
N PRO A 113 -0.75 4.09 -15.37
CA PRO A 113 -0.42 3.60 -16.70
C PRO A 113 1.07 3.23 -16.88
N HIS A 114 1.68 2.57 -15.91
CA HIS A 114 2.97 1.93 -16.08
C HIS A 114 2.83 0.45 -16.47
N GLU A 115 3.85 -0.09 -17.17
CA GLU A 115 3.81 -1.44 -17.70
C GLU A 115 3.77 -2.51 -16.60
N ASP A 116 4.45 -2.29 -15.50
CA ASP A 116 4.53 -3.20 -14.35
C ASP A 116 3.24 -3.23 -13.50
N HIS A 117 2.24 -2.43 -13.86
CA HIS A 117 0.90 -2.42 -13.24
C HIS A 117 -0.17 -2.81 -14.27
N MET A 118 -0.33 -2.04 -15.32
CA MET A 118 -1.38 -2.26 -16.32
C MET A 118 -0.93 -3.10 -17.53
N GLY A 119 0.34 -3.47 -17.63
CA GLY A 119 0.88 -4.17 -18.80
C GLY A 119 0.22 -5.51 -19.08
N GLY A 120 -0.12 -6.26 -18.04
CA GLY A 120 -0.82 -7.54 -18.12
C GLY A 120 -2.34 -7.44 -18.30
N MET A 121 -2.97 -6.28 -18.10
CA MET A 121 -4.43 -6.13 -18.12
C MET A 121 -5.08 -6.64 -19.41
N TYR A 122 -4.44 -6.43 -20.57
CA TYR A 122 -4.99 -6.93 -21.84
C TYR A 122 -5.17 -8.45 -21.83
N ALA A 123 -4.22 -9.20 -21.25
CA ALA A 123 -4.33 -10.65 -21.15
C ALA A 123 -5.47 -11.07 -20.20
N VAL A 124 -5.65 -10.36 -19.09
CA VAL A 124 -6.73 -10.59 -18.14
C VAL A 124 -8.09 -10.26 -18.76
N LEU A 125 -8.24 -9.06 -19.36
CA LEU A 125 -9.46 -8.62 -20.05
C LEU A 125 -9.97 -9.64 -21.06
N THR A 126 -9.05 -10.24 -21.84
CA THR A 126 -9.42 -11.19 -22.91
C THR A 126 -9.58 -12.63 -22.43
N SER A 127 -9.30 -12.92 -21.16
CA SER A 127 -9.32 -14.29 -20.60
C SER A 127 -10.47 -14.56 -19.65
N PHE A 128 -11.15 -13.54 -19.14
CA PHE A 128 -12.22 -13.64 -18.14
C PHE A 128 -13.46 -12.85 -18.53
N ASP A 129 -14.60 -13.19 -17.93
CA ASP A 129 -15.76 -12.33 -17.89
C ASP A 129 -15.47 -11.17 -16.92
N ILE A 130 -15.54 -9.92 -17.41
CA ILE A 130 -15.22 -8.72 -16.64
C ILE A 130 -16.50 -7.93 -16.36
N GLY A 131 -16.72 -7.59 -15.10
CA GLY A 131 -17.78 -6.69 -14.67
C GLY A 131 -17.43 -5.24 -15.01
N THR A 132 -16.78 -4.55 -14.09
CA THR A 132 -16.37 -3.16 -14.24
C THR A 132 -14.84 -3.06 -14.32
N VAL A 133 -14.33 -2.25 -15.22
CA VAL A 133 -12.91 -1.86 -15.27
C VAL A 133 -12.77 -0.47 -14.70
N ILE A 134 -11.86 -0.30 -13.73
CA ILE A 134 -11.62 0.99 -13.07
C ILE A 134 -10.17 1.40 -13.38
N ILE A 135 -9.99 2.58 -13.95
CA ILE A 135 -8.68 3.13 -14.32
C ILE A 135 -8.61 4.62 -13.95
N PRO A 136 -7.41 5.18 -13.76
CA PRO A 136 -7.28 6.61 -13.56
C PRO A 136 -7.64 7.38 -14.85
N LYS A 137 -8.15 8.59 -14.67
CA LYS A 137 -8.35 9.50 -15.78
C LYS A 137 -7.03 10.18 -16.13
N VAL A 138 -6.33 9.67 -17.14
CA VAL A 138 -5.09 10.27 -17.63
C VAL A 138 -5.41 11.19 -18.80
N THR A 139 -5.26 12.49 -18.59
CA THR A 139 -5.58 13.51 -19.62
C THR A 139 -4.40 13.83 -20.53
N LYS A 140 -3.19 13.47 -20.13
CA LYS A 140 -1.99 13.70 -20.95
C LYS A 140 -1.94 12.70 -22.11
N SER A 141 -1.97 13.23 -23.34
CA SER A 141 -2.06 12.49 -24.60
C SER A 141 -0.77 11.72 -24.99
N GLU A 142 0.23 11.63 -24.12
CA GLU A 142 1.59 11.26 -24.50
C GLU A 142 2.02 9.84 -24.15
N ILE A 143 1.13 9.01 -23.61
CA ILE A 143 1.46 7.59 -23.44
C ILE A 143 1.31 6.88 -24.79
N THR A 144 2.36 6.99 -25.61
CA THR A 144 2.38 6.45 -26.99
C THR A 144 2.90 5.02 -27.07
N THR A 145 3.08 4.32 -25.95
CA THR A 145 3.56 2.95 -25.95
C THR A 145 2.54 2.02 -26.60
N ASN A 146 3.02 1.12 -27.47
CA ASN A 146 2.16 0.19 -28.23
C ASN A 146 1.25 -0.65 -27.31
N TRP A 147 1.71 -1.03 -26.13
CA TRP A 147 0.92 -1.84 -25.23
C TRP A 147 -0.25 -1.05 -24.63
N TYR A 148 0.00 0.21 -24.23
CA TYR A 148 -1.02 1.07 -23.65
C TYR A 148 -2.07 1.45 -24.72
N THR A 149 -1.61 1.81 -25.91
CA THR A 149 -2.52 2.09 -27.06
C THR A 149 -3.42 0.88 -27.35
N LYS A 150 -2.86 -0.35 -27.32
CA LYS A 150 -3.62 -1.58 -27.52
C LYS A 150 -4.64 -1.80 -26.39
N LEU A 151 -4.23 -1.60 -25.14
CA LEU A 151 -5.13 -1.73 -23.99
C LEU A 151 -6.28 -0.72 -24.08
N MET A 152 -5.98 0.56 -24.30
CA MET A 152 -7.00 1.61 -24.41
C MET A 152 -7.92 1.40 -25.60
N GLY A 153 -7.42 0.87 -26.72
CA GLY A 153 -8.23 0.46 -27.87
C GLY A 153 -9.23 -0.65 -27.53
N GLU A 154 -8.81 -1.64 -26.74
CA GLU A 154 -9.70 -2.71 -26.26
C GLU A 154 -10.76 -2.16 -25.29
N LEU A 155 -10.34 -1.33 -24.33
CA LEU A 155 -11.25 -0.70 -23.36
C LEU A 155 -12.29 0.21 -24.06
N SER A 156 -11.90 0.90 -25.12
CA SER A 156 -12.78 1.76 -25.91
C SER A 156 -13.70 0.99 -26.88
N SER A 157 -13.61 -0.33 -26.93
CA SER A 157 -14.41 -1.16 -27.85
C SER A 157 -15.92 -1.20 -27.52
N GLY A 158 -16.31 -0.74 -26.34
CA GLY A 158 -17.70 -0.81 -25.84
C GLY A 158 -18.09 -2.18 -25.28
N LYS A 159 -17.13 -3.12 -25.14
CA LYS A 159 -17.37 -4.46 -24.57
C LYS A 159 -17.40 -4.45 -23.04
N TYR A 160 -16.78 -3.46 -22.41
CA TYR A 160 -16.56 -3.41 -20.97
C TYR A 160 -17.22 -2.17 -20.37
N ASP A 161 -17.71 -2.28 -19.14
CA ASP A 161 -18.08 -1.13 -18.32
C ASP A 161 -16.79 -0.50 -17.78
N VAL A 162 -16.33 0.58 -18.42
CA VAL A 162 -15.09 1.27 -18.05
C VAL A 162 -15.43 2.53 -17.27
N GLN A 163 -14.94 2.62 -16.06
CA GLN A 163 -15.12 3.75 -15.15
C GLN A 163 -13.78 4.40 -14.84
N TYR A 164 -13.78 5.73 -14.76
CA TYR A 164 -12.63 6.46 -14.23
C TYR A 164 -12.74 6.58 -12.71
N SER A 165 -11.59 6.44 -12.03
CA SER A 165 -11.55 6.60 -10.59
C SER A 165 -12.01 7.99 -10.15
N GLU A 166 -12.81 8.04 -9.10
CA GLU A 166 -13.31 9.28 -8.50
C GLU A 166 -13.12 9.19 -6.98
N VAL A 167 -12.46 10.20 -6.40
CA VAL A 167 -12.22 10.25 -4.95
C VAL A 167 -13.53 10.30 -4.18
N GLY A 168 -13.62 9.48 -3.15
CA GLY A 168 -14.82 9.32 -2.34
C GLY A 168 -15.79 8.25 -2.87
N HIS A 169 -15.63 7.77 -4.10
CA HIS A 169 -16.43 6.67 -4.61
C HIS A 169 -16.11 5.36 -3.87
N GLU A 170 -17.12 4.60 -3.52
CA GLU A 170 -17.01 3.33 -2.80
C GLU A 170 -17.62 2.21 -3.64
N TYR A 171 -16.82 1.18 -3.92
CA TYR A 171 -17.25 -0.05 -4.55
C TYR A 171 -17.46 -1.14 -3.50
N THR A 172 -18.41 -2.04 -3.74
CA THR A 172 -18.71 -3.16 -2.82
C THR A 172 -18.27 -4.48 -3.42
N LEU A 173 -17.34 -5.17 -2.74
CA LEU A 173 -16.91 -6.52 -3.08
C LEU A 173 -17.48 -7.51 -2.06
N GLY A 174 -18.64 -8.09 -2.36
CA GLY A 174 -19.37 -8.87 -1.37
C GLY A 174 -19.77 -8.02 -0.16
N GLN A 175 -19.11 -8.21 0.98
CA GLN A 175 -19.29 -7.41 2.19
C GLN A 175 -18.12 -6.46 2.47
N ALA A 176 -17.02 -6.56 1.69
CA ALA A 176 -15.92 -5.63 1.75
C ALA A 176 -16.24 -4.34 0.98
N LYS A 177 -15.64 -3.25 1.40
CA LYS A 177 -15.76 -1.94 0.79
C LYS A 177 -14.41 -1.51 0.23
N MET A 178 -14.38 -0.96 -0.97
CA MET A 178 -13.19 -0.44 -1.64
C MET A 178 -13.44 1.04 -1.94
N LYS A 179 -12.92 1.94 -1.12
CA LYS A 179 -13.11 3.38 -1.25
C LYS A 179 -11.89 4.03 -1.88
N ILE A 180 -12.09 4.80 -2.94
CA ILE A 180 -11.02 5.60 -3.57
C ILE A 180 -10.74 6.81 -2.67
N ILE A 181 -9.47 6.99 -2.27
CA ILE A 181 -9.02 8.07 -1.40
C ILE A 181 -7.95 8.97 -2.04
N GLY A 182 -7.48 8.62 -3.23
CA GLY A 182 -6.51 9.41 -4.00
C GLY A 182 -6.38 8.96 -5.46
N PRO A 183 -5.71 9.78 -6.30
CA PRO A 183 -5.18 11.11 -6.01
C PRO A 183 -6.30 12.15 -5.81
N ILE A 184 -6.07 13.15 -4.94
CA ILE A 184 -7.08 14.18 -4.61
C ILE A 184 -7.24 15.18 -5.76
N THR A 185 -6.11 15.57 -6.36
CA THR A 185 -6.09 16.44 -7.53
C THR A 185 -5.59 15.67 -8.73
N GLU A 186 -6.03 16.07 -9.94
CA GLU A 186 -5.47 15.51 -11.17
C GLU A 186 -3.99 15.92 -11.25
N PRO A 187 -3.04 14.97 -11.33
CA PRO A 187 -1.62 15.29 -11.43
C PRO A 187 -1.32 16.15 -12.67
N ASP A 188 -0.58 17.22 -12.51
CA ASP A 188 -0.18 18.14 -13.57
C ASP A 188 1.24 17.90 -14.10
N ASP A 189 2.00 17.04 -13.42
CA ASP A 189 3.35 16.65 -13.78
C ASP A 189 3.38 15.49 -14.80
N GLU A 190 4.58 15.19 -15.30
CA GLU A 190 4.79 14.03 -16.20
C GLU A 190 4.99 12.72 -15.46
N ASN A 191 4.94 12.74 -14.11
CA ASN A 191 5.12 11.56 -13.29
C ASN A 191 3.84 10.72 -13.25
N LEU A 192 3.81 9.66 -14.04
CA LEU A 192 2.66 8.77 -14.13
C LEU A 192 2.36 8.02 -12.83
N ASN A 193 3.33 7.89 -11.91
CA ASN A 193 3.11 7.29 -10.58
C ASN A 193 2.04 8.05 -9.81
N ASN A 194 2.00 9.38 -9.94
CA ASN A 194 1.06 10.22 -9.22
C ASN A 194 -0.40 10.08 -9.70
N TYR A 195 -0.64 9.40 -10.83
CA TYR A 195 -1.98 8.97 -11.23
C TYR A 195 -2.48 7.71 -10.50
N SER A 196 -1.67 7.10 -9.64
CA SER A 196 -2.01 5.88 -8.90
C SER A 196 -3.31 6.03 -8.14
N ILE A 197 -4.26 5.16 -8.43
CA ILE A 197 -5.47 5.02 -7.63
C ILE A 197 -5.04 4.55 -6.24
N VAL A 198 -5.26 5.40 -5.25
CA VAL A 198 -5.08 5.04 -3.84
C VAL A 198 -6.44 4.69 -3.27
N MET A 199 -6.55 3.52 -2.63
CA MET A 199 -7.82 3.09 -2.07
C MET A 199 -7.67 2.45 -0.69
N LYS A 200 -8.70 2.61 0.13
CA LYS A 200 -8.89 1.92 1.41
C LYS A 200 -9.86 0.78 1.19
N VAL A 201 -9.42 -0.44 1.53
CA VAL A 201 -10.26 -1.65 1.52
C VAL A 201 -10.62 -1.98 2.95
N SER A 202 -11.90 -1.99 3.26
CA SER A 202 -12.42 -2.21 4.62
C SER A 202 -13.22 -3.49 4.71
N PHE A 203 -12.96 -4.31 5.74
CA PHE A 203 -13.70 -5.53 6.02
C PHE A 203 -13.80 -5.78 7.54
N GLY A 204 -15.00 -5.64 8.10
CA GLY A 204 -15.18 -5.64 9.55
C GLY A 204 -14.48 -4.45 10.19
N ASP A 205 -13.61 -4.72 11.17
CA ASP A 205 -12.77 -3.73 11.86
C ASP A 205 -11.36 -3.62 11.23
N MET A 206 -11.11 -4.31 10.10
CA MET A 206 -9.79 -4.37 9.45
C MET A 206 -9.76 -3.54 8.17
N ASP A 207 -8.74 -2.74 8.02
CA ASP A 207 -8.52 -1.86 6.89
C ASP A 207 -7.17 -2.11 6.21
N VAL A 208 -7.15 -1.96 4.89
CA VAL A 208 -5.95 -2.08 4.05
C VAL A 208 -5.85 -0.84 3.16
N ILE A 209 -4.71 -0.16 3.18
CA ILE A 209 -4.40 0.92 2.24
C ILE A 209 -3.59 0.36 1.07
N MET A 210 -4.12 0.54 -0.15
CA MET A 210 -3.48 0.20 -1.41
C MET A 210 -3.05 1.48 -2.12
N THR A 211 -1.76 1.66 -2.35
CA THR A 211 -1.21 2.94 -2.84
C THR A 211 -0.79 2.93 -4.30
N GLY A 212 -0.73 1.75 -4.96
CA GLY A 212 -0.01 1.63 -6.22
C GLY A 212 1.41 2.18 -6.08
N ASP A 213 1.79 3.09 -6.96
CA ASP A 213 3.09 3.77 -6.93
C ASP A 213 3.00 5.27 -6.59
N ALA A 214 1.89 5.67 -5.94
CA ALA A 214 1.72 7.06 -5.48
C ALA A 214 2.96 7.54 -4.71
N GLU A 215 3.45 8.72 -5.07
CA GLU A 215 4.61 9.32 -4.45
C GLU A 215 4.22 10.36 -3.38
N GLU A 216 5.22 10.89 -2.66
CA GLU A 216 5.03 11.79 -1.52
C GLU A 216 4.09 12.97 -1.80
N GLN A 217 4.01 13.45 -3.06
CA GLN A 217 3.08 14.50 -3.44
C GLN A 217 1.62 14.06 -3.23
N VAL A 218 1.25 12.89 -3.72
CA VAL A 218 -0.11 12.33 -3.57
C VAL A 218 -0.41 12.01 -2.11
N GLU A 219 0.55 11.41 -1.41
CA GLU A 219 0.43 11.14 0.03
C GLU A 219 0.12 12.41 0.83
N LYS A 220 0.85 13.50 0.54
CA LYS A 220 0.64 14.81 1.18
C LYS A 220 -0.75 15.38 0.89
N GLU A 221 -1.25 15.25 -0.34
CA GLU A 221 -2.60 15.70 -0.69
C GLU A 221 -3.66 14.89 0.07
N ILE A 222 -3.48 13.57 0.17
CA ILE A 222 -4.38 12.69 0.93
C ILE A 222 -4.38 13.06 2.41
N LEU A 223 -3.22 13.27 3.02
CA LEU A 223 -3.09 13.75 4.41
C LEU A 223 -3.82 15.07 4.63
N GLN A 224 -3.69 16.01 3.68
CA GLN A 224 -4.35 17.31 3.77
C GLN A 224 -5.86 17.25 3.56
N SER A 225 -6.37 16.22 2.90
CA SER A 225 -7.80 16.04 2.67
C SER A 225 -8.58 15.67 3.92
N GLY A 226 -7.90 15.18 4.97
CA GLY A 226 -8.51 14.67 6.19
C GLY A 226 -9.20 13.32 5.98
N ALA A 227 -8.79 12.55 4.95
CA ALA A 227 -9.25 11.18 4.77
C ALA A 227 -8.87 10.33 6.00
N ASP A 228 -9.74 9.42 6.38
CA ASP A 228 -9.45 8.40 7.39
C ASP A 228 -8.46 7.39 6.82
N LEU A 229 -7.24 7.37 7.38
CA LEU A 229 -6.12 6.54 6.94
C LEU A 229 -5.75 5.44 7.92
N ASP A 230 -6.29 5.42 9.15
CA ASP A 230 -5.99 4.35 10.12
C ASP A 230 -6.25 2.98 9.47
N ALA A 231 -5.22 2.13 9.41
CA ALA A 231 -5.31 0.83 8.76
C ALA A 231 -4.27 -0.14 9.30
N GLU A 232 -4.63 -1.41 9.44
CA GLU A 232 -3.75 -2.47 9.92
C GLU A 232 -2.69 -2.85 8.88
N MET A 233 -2.98 -2.64 7.58
CA MET A 233 -2.08 -3.09 6.52
C MET A 233 -1.90 -2.05 5.43
N LEU A 234 -0.65 -1.89 4.99
CA LEU A 234 -0.25 -0.96 3.93
C LEU A 234 0.43 -1.72 2.78
N LYS A 235 -0.06 -1.59 1.53
CA LYS A 235 0.79 -1.81 0.36
C LYS A 235 1.78 -0.64 0.26
N VAL A 236 3.04 -0.93 0.49
CA VAL A 236 4.12 0.06 0.42
C VAL A 236 4.20 0.63 -1.00
N GLY A 237 4.23 1.94 -1.12
CA GLY A 237 4.22 2.65 -2.40
C GLY A 237 5.44 2.33 -3.25
N HIS A 238 5.23 2.23 -4.57
CA HIS A 238 6.27 2.14 -5.59
C HIS A 238 7.31 1.05 -5.29
N HIS A 239 6.84 -0.15 -4.94
CA HIS A 239 7.66 -1.33 -4.61
C HIS A 239 8.71 -1.09 -3.52
N GLY A 240 8.50 -0.12 -2.64
CA GLY A 240 9.45 0.29 -1.62
C GLY A 240 10.49 1.31 -2.09
N SER A 241 10.19 2.10 -3.11
CA SER A 241 10.99 3.28 -3.50
C SER A 241 11.08 4.29 -2.36
N GLN A 242 12.17 5.04 -2.31
CA GLN A 242 12.32 6.15 -1.37
C GLN A 242 11.47 7.38 -1.71
N THR A 243 10.86 7.43 -2.91
CA THR A 243 9.99 8.54 -3.35
C THR A 243 8.59 8.45 -2.79
N SER A 244 8.26 7.31 -2.15
CA SER A 244 6.95 6.99 -1.60
C SER A 244 7.06 6.60 -0.13
N THR A 245 5.91 6.39 0.51
CA THR A 245 5.81 5.92 1.89
C THR A 245 6.55 6.85 2.84
N SER A 246 6.13 8.13 2.83
CA SER A 246 6.70 9.17 3.68
C SER A 246 6.46 8.88 5.16
N ASP A 247 7.31 9.42 6.04
CA ASP A 247 7.15 9.25 7.48
C ASP A 247 5.80 9.76 7.97
N ALA A 248 5.32 10.91 7.45
CA ALA A 248 4.03 11.46 7.82
C ALA A 248 2.87 10.55 7.39
N PHE A 249 2.98 9.90 6.23
CA PHE A 249 1.97 8.98 5.74
C PHE A 249 1.94 7.68 6.56
N LEU A 250 3.12 7.13 6.89
CA LEU A 250 3.25 5.99 7.80
C LEU A 250 2.71 6.29 9.20
N ASP A 251 3.00 7.48 9.74
CA ASP A 251 2.56 7.86 11.08
C ASP A 251 1.04 8.03 11.17
N GLU A 252 0.38 8.44 10.07
CA GLU A 252 -1.08 8.58 10.01
C GLU A 252 -1.80 7.24 9.79
N ILE A 253 -1.21 6.34 8.97
CA ILE A 253 -1.77 5.00 8.73
C ILE A 253 -1.56 4.11 9.95
N ASP A 254 -0.39 4.21 10.60
CA ASP A 254 0.06 3.41 11.76
C ASP A 254 -0.13 1.89 11.55
N PRO A 255 0.35 1.30 10.43
CA PRO A 255 0.05 -0.07 10.07
C PRO A 255 0.86 -1.07 10.92
N ASP A 256 0.28 -2.24 11.18
CA ASP A 256 0.97 -3.38 11.77
C ASP A 256 1.74 -4.18 10.69
N TYR A 257 1.24 -4.17 9.43
CA TYR A 257 1.76 -4.97 8.33
C TYR A 257 2.04 -4.14 7.08
N ALA A 258 3.15 -4.44 6.41
CA ALA A 258 3.55 -3.84 5.15
C ALA A 258 3.68 -4.90 4.04
N LEU A 259 3.09 -4.65 2.88
CA LEU A 259 3.16 -5.51 1.70
C LEU A 259 4.07 -4.89 0.65
N ILE A 260 5.02 -5.66 0.12
CA ILE A 260 5.95 -5.21 -0.91
C ILE A 260 6.01 -6.22 -2.05
N SER A 261 5.59 -5.81 -3.25
CA SER A 261 5.85 -6.58 -4.46
C SER A 261 7.20 -6.17 -5.01
N ALA A 262 8.13 -7.10 -5.10
CA ALA A 262 9.48 -6.85 -5.60
C ALA A 262 10.08 -8.12 -6.24
N LYS A 263 11.22 -7.97 -6.89
CA LYS A 263 12.00 -9.08 -7.45
C LYS A 263 13.43 -9.04 -6.94
N VAL A 264 13.95 -10.18 -6.53
CA VAL A 264 15.37 -10.31 -6.15
C VAL A 264 16.27 -9.78 -7.27
N GLY A 265 17.19 -8.89 -6.89
CA GLY A 265 18.18 -8.34 -7.81
C GLY A 265 17.58 -7.43 -8.89
N ASN A 266 16.45 -6.78 -8.62
CA ASN A 266 15.91 -5.77 -9.51
C ASN A 266 16.88 -4.58 -9.66
N LYS A 267 16.80 -3.91 -10.80
CA LYS A 267 17.74 -2.82 -11.16
C LYS A 267 17.55 -1.52 -10.38
N TYR A 268 16.46 -1.42 -9.60
CA TYR A 268 16.09 -0.21 -8.86
C TYR A 268 16.50 -0.25 -7.40
N ASP A 269 17.01 -1.39 -6.91
CA ASP A 269 17.30 -1.67 -5.51
C ASP A 269 16.04 -1.64 -4.62
N HIS A 270 14.86 -1.86 -5.21
CA HIS A 270 13.62 -1.92 -4.45
C HIS A 270 13.45 -3.26 -3.73
N PRO A 271 12.94 -3.26 -2.47
CA PRO A 271 12.72 -2.08 -1.64
C PRO A 271 14.03 -1.41 -1.25
N MET A 272 14.04 -0.06 -1.19
CA MET A 272 15.24 0.71 -0.88
C MET A 272 15.58 0.70 0.61
N PRO A 273 16.88 0.82 0.98
CA PRO A 273 17.31 0.81 2.40
C PRO A 273 16.59 1.84 3.25
N ALA A 274 16.33 3.02 2.70
CA ALA A 274 15.64 4.11 3.42
C ALA A 274 14.19 3.73 3.76
N THR A 275 13.48 3.08 2.86
CA THR A 275 12.10 2.60 3.09
C THR A 275 12.09 1.48 4.12
N MET A 276 12.99 0.50 3.99
CA MET A 276 13.08 -0.61 4.96
C MET A 276 13.41 -0.11 6.37
N ALA A 277 14.32 0.88 6.50
CA ALA A 277 14.65 1.48 7.78
C ALA A 277 13.45 2.20 8.45
N LYS A 278 12.56 2.83 7.67
CA LYS A 278 11.33 3.45 8.19
C LYS A 278 10.37 2.41 8.76
N LEU A 279 10.22 1.26 8.06
CA LEU A 279 9.36 0.15 8.50
C LEU A 279 9.95 -0.52 9.76
N GLU A 280 11.26 -0.81 9.77
CA GLU A 280 11.97 -1.39 10.92
C GLU A 280 11.86 -0.50 12.16
N ALA A 281 12.06 0.81 12.01
CA ALA A 281 11.98 1.77 13.11
C ALA A 281 10.59 1.82 13.79
N ARG A 282 9.55 1.39 13.08
CA ARG A 282 8.16 1.32 13.56
C ARG A 282 7.72 -0.09 13.95
N ASN A 283 8.62 -1.09 13.83
CA ASN A 283 8.34 -2.52 14.04
C ASN A 283 7.16 -3.03 13.19
N ILE A 284 7.02 -2.54 11.95
CA ILE A 284 5.98 -2.98 11.02
C ILE A 284 6.44 -4.30 10.39
N GLU A 285 5.66 -5.37 10.53
CA GLU A 285 5.97 -6.65 9.90
C GLU A 285 5.89 -6.57 8.38
N VAL A 286 6.93 -7.06 7.69
CA VAL A 286 7.03 -6.94 6.23
C VAL A 286 6.79 -8.28 5.56
N TYR A 287 5.89 -8.28 4.56
CA TYR A 287 5.63 -9.42 3.68
C TYR A 287 5.95 -9.01 2.24
N ARG A 288 6.80 -9.79 1.56
CA ARG A 288 7.35 -9.41 0.26
C ARG A 288 7.43 -10.58 -0.71
N THR A 289 7.07 -10.34 -1.99
CA THR A 289 7.05 -11.41 -2.99
C THR A 289 8.42 -11.96 -3.34
N ASP A 290 9.48 -11.18 -3.23
CA ASP A 290 10.85 -11.62 -3.52
C ASP A 290 11.47 -12.55 -2.46
N GLU A 291 10.83 -12.68 -1.29
CA GLU A 291 11.20 -13.65 -0.25
C GLU A 291 10.20 -14.81 -0.15
N GLN A 292 8.90 -14.50 -0.19
CA GLN A 292 7.84 -15.47 0.11
C GLN A 292 7.08 -15.98 -1.12
N GLY A 293 7.35 -15.44 -2.32
CA GLY A 293 6.53 -15.74 -3.51
C GLY A 293 5.11 -15.17 -3.36
N ASN A 294 4.09 -15.95 -3.69
CA ASN A 294 2.71 -15.52 -3.48
C ASN A 294 2.37 -15.45 -1.99
N VAL A 295 1.96 -14.28 -1.51
CA VAL A 295 1.50 -14.09 -0.12
C VAL A 295 -0.02 -14.12 -0.09
N VAL A 296 -0.59 -15.12 0.61
CA VAL A 296 -2.03 -15.26 0.81
C VAL A 296 -2.39 -14.75 2.20
N ILE A 297 -3.33 -13.83 2.25
CA ILE A 297 -3.75 -13.10 3.43
C ILE A 297 -5.22 -13.38 3.66
N THR A 298 -5.56 -13.85 4.84
CA THR A 298 -6.94 -14.04 5.28
C THR A 298 -7.30 -12.93 6.25
N ILE A 299 -8.32 -12.16 5.91
CA ILE A 299 -8.83 -11.04 6.69
C ILE A 299 -10.22 -11.45 7.19
N THR A 300 -10.35 -11.63 8.50
CA THR A 300 -11.63 -11.74 9.19
C THR A 300 -12.09 -10.35 9.62
N ALA A 301 -13.23 -10.25 10.26
CA ALA A 301 -13.70 -8.98 10.78
C ALA A 301 -12.77 -8.36 11.85
N LYS A 302 -11.86 -9.12 12.47
CA LYS A 302 -11.03 -8.68 13.60
C LYS A 302 -9.56 -9.07 13.54
N GLU A 303 -9.16 -9.84 12.56
CA GLU A 303 -7.82 -10.42 12.50
C GLU A 303 -7.33 -10.53 11.07
N ILE A 304 -6.05 -10.31 10.88
CA ILE A 304 -5.32 -10.54 9.63
C ILE A 304 -4.32 -11.66 9.86
N THR A 305 -4.33 -12.68 9.02
CA THR A 305 -3.39 -13.80 9.07
C THR A 305 -2.76 -14.06 7.71
N PHE A 306 -1.56 -14.62 7.71
CA PHE A 306 -0.75 -14.84 6.51
C PHE A 306 -0.39 -16.32 6.36
N ASN A 307 -0.22 -16.76 5.11
CA ASN A 307 0.24 -18.12 4.80
C ASN A 307 1.75 -18.34 5.02
N CYS A 308 2.48 -17.32 5.40
CA CYS A 308 3.94 -17.33 5.59
C CYS A 308 4.33 -16.48 6.81
N THR A 309 5.59 -16.57 7.24
CA THR A 309 6.16 -15.70 8.26
C THR A 309 6.65 -14.39 7.62
N PRO A 310 6.70 -13.26 8.37
CA PRO A 310 7.24 -12.02 7.86
C PRO A 310 8.70 -12.18 7.39
N GLY A 311 9.08 -11.38 6.41
CA GLY A 311 10.45 -11.25 5.92
C GLY A 311 11.30 -10.39 6.84
N ASP A 312 12.53 -10.14 6.43
CA ASP A 312 13.43 -9.23 7.12
C ASP A 312 13.38 -7.81 6.47
N TYR A 313 14.17 -6.89 7.05
CA TYR A 313 14.25 -5.51 6.58
C TYR A 313 15.41 -5.27 5.59
N GLN A 314 15.88 -6.32 4.90
CA GLN A 314 16.92 -6.16 3.88
C GLN A 314 16.40 -5.40 2.67
N SER A 315 17.21 -4.52 2.09
CA SER A 315 16.91 -3.93 0.78
C SER A 315 17.00 -4.95 -0.34
N GLY A 316 16.50 -4.59 -1.53
CA GLY A 316 16.58 -5.46 -2.72
C GLY A 316 18.02 -5.88 -3.06
N THR A 317 19.01 -4.98 -2.91
CA THR A 317 20.43 -5.30 -3.13
C THR A 317 20.98 -6.20 -2.01
N GLN A 318 20.67 -5.92 -0.74
CA GLN A 318 21.12 -6.74 0.38
C GLN A 318 20.60 -8.18 0.29
N LEU A 319 19.32 -8.34 -0.05
CA LEU A 319 18.71 -9.65 -0.28
C LEU A 319 19.37 -10.38 -1.44
N ALA A 320 19.65 -9.71 -2.57
CA ALA A 320 20.33 -10.28 -3.71
C ALA A 320 21.77 -10.72 -3.40
N GLU A 321 22.48 -10.02 -2.52
CA GLU A 321 23.82 -10.39 -2.08
C GLU A 321 23.81 -11.57 -1.10
N SER A 322 22.86 -11.62 -0.18
CA SER A 322 22.72 -12.73 0.78
C SER A 322 22.35 -14.03 0.06
N SER A 323 21.47 -13.98 -0.93
CA SER A 323 21.07 -15.12 -1.76
C SER A 323 22.25 -15.72 -2.56
N LYS A 324 23.23 -14.90 -2.97
CA LYS A 324 24.45 -15.37 -3.67
C LYS A 324 25.46 -16.03 -2.75
N LYS A 325 25.44 -15.74 -1.45
CA LYS A 325 26.38 -16.30 -0.47
C LYS A 325 25.88 -17.61 0.16
N GLY A 326 24.58 -17.90 0.04
CA GLY A 326 23.94 -19.10 0.57
C GLY A 326 23.76 -20.26 -0.41
N GLY A 327 24.09 -20.06 -1.67
CA GLY A 327 24.08 -21.08 -2.75
C GLY A 327 25.49 -21.48 -3.17
#